data_48b62bee9907b44b66c8627da321b635
#
_entry.id   48b62bee9907b44b66c8627da321b635
#
_cell.length_a   1.000
_cell.length_b   1.000
_cell.length_c   1.000
_cell.angle_alpha   90.00
_cell.angle_beta   90.00
_cell.angle_gamma   90.00
#
_symmetry.space_group_name_H-M   'P 1'
#
loop_
_entity.id
_entity.type
_entity.pdbx_description
1 polymer ?
#
loop_
_entity_poly.entity_id
_entity_poly.type
_entity_poly.pdbx_seq_one_letter_code
_entity_poly.pdbx_strand_id
1 'polypeptide(L)'
;MKFPLAIALGLALATGGCASTSKVMLGQARTPVDPATVQIYSSPPAGAVEIAQLESSSAVGFGTQGQTDAAIARLKREAAALGANGVILMGVGAGGSPVGMSVGAGSYGRHSAGGLSVGIPTQQKRAAGVAIWVPPGAGK
;
A
#
# COMPACT_ATOMS: atom_id res chain seq x y z
N MET A 1 44.36 -9.94 -19.01
CA MET A 1 43.55 -10.18 -17.81
C MET A 1 42.55 -9.04 -17.65
N LYS A 2 41.39 -9.20 -18.25
CA LYS A 2 40.32 -8.21 -18.20
C LYS A 2 39.00 -8.93 -18.01
N PHE A 3 38.66 -9.28 -16.78
CA PHE A 3 37.33 -9.73 -16.35
C PHE A 3 37.37 -9.81 -14.83
N PRO A 4 36.90 -8.81 -14.11
CA PRO A 4 35.84 -9.05 -13.15
C PRO A 4 34.93 -7.81 -12.88
N LEU A 5 34.65 -6.96 -13.87
CA LEU A 5 33.80 -5.79 -13.61
C LEU A 5 32.32 -6.01 -13.96
N ALA A 6 31.99 -7.14 -14.59
CA ALA A 6 30.62 -7.43 -15.05
C ALA A 6 29.75 -8.17 -14.04
N ILE A 7 30.30 -8.71 -12.95
CA ILE A 7 29.54 -9.52 -11.96
C ILE A 7 29.01 -8.67 -10.81
N ALA A 8 29.54 -7.46 -10.57
CA ALA A 8 29.11 -6.62 -9.46
C ALA A 8 27.81 -5.83 -9.72
N LEU A 9 27.31 -5.79 -10.95
CA LEU A 9 26.11 -4.99 -11.31
C LEU A 9 24.80 -5.81 -11.28
N GLY A 10 24.87 -7.10 -11.02
CA GLY A 10 23.70 -8.00 -11.07
C GLY A 10 22.98 -8.22 -9.73
N LEU A 11 23.51 -7.73 -8.59
CA LEU A 11 22.99 -8.11 -7.28
C LEU A 11 22.22 -7.00 -6.54
N ALA A 12 21.98 -5.86 -7.18
CA ALA A 12 21.37 -4.70 -6.53
C ALA A 12 19.84 -4.56 -6.74
N LEU A 13 19.15 -5.53 -7.38
CA LEU A 13 17.74 -5.39 -7.74
C LEU A 13 16.75 -6.25 -6.95
N ALA A 14 17.11 -6.80 -5.82
CA ALA A 14 16.25 -7.78 -5.12
C ALA A 14 15.74 -7.35 -3.73
N THR A 15 15.58 -6.05 -3.44
CA THR A 15 14.94 -5.60 -2.20
C THR A 15 13.65 -4.81 -2.46
N GLY A 16 12.80 -5.32 -3.32
CA GLY A 16 11.43 -4.84 -3.49
C GLY A 16 10.55 -5.42 -2.39
N GLY A 17 10.44 -4.76 -1.24
CA GLY A 17 9.41 -5.09 -0.27
C GLY A 17 8.04 -5.02 -0.96
N CYS A 18 7.24 -6.10 -0.87
CA CYS A 18 5.93 -6.18 -1.50
C CYS A 18 4.94 -5.24 -0.85
N ALA A 19 4.93 -3.98 -1.28
CA ALA A 19 3.84 -3.07 -1.05
C ALA A 19 2.90 -3.17 -2.26
N SER A 20 1.63 -3.43 -2.04
CA SER A 20 0.64 -3.63 -3.10
C SER A 20 -0.35 -2.48 -3.14
N THR A 21 -0.84 -2.18 -4.34
CA THR A 21 -1.95 -1.27 -4.56
C THR A 21 -2.97 -1.98 -5.43
N SER A 22 -4.23 -1.94 -5.07
CA SER A 22 -5.33 -2.33 -5.94
C SER A 22 -6.17 -1.11 -6.31
N LYS A 23 -6.72 -1.12 -7.52
CA LYS A 23 -7.55 -0.03 -8.02
C LYS A 23 -8.72 -0.55 -8.83
N VAL A 24 -9.87 0.06 -8.63
CA VAL A 24 -11.07 -0.15 -9.44
C VAL A 24 -11.46 1.19 -10.04
N MET A 25 -11.44 1.28 -11.37
CA MET A 25 -11.82 2.51 -12.08
C MET A 25 -13.33 2.70 -11.99
N LEU A 26 -13.76 3.89 -11.57
CA LEU A 26 -15.17 4.32 -11.51
C LEU A 26 -15.47 5.33 -12.61
N GLY A 27 -14.45 6.06 -13.05
CA GLY A 27 -14.52 7.05 -14.11
C GLY A 27 -13.27 7.07 -14.96
N GLN A 28 -13.06 8.15 -15.70
CA GLN A 28 -11.89 8.29 -16.57
C GLN A 28 -10.71 8.91 -15.81
N ALA A 29 -9.52 8.36 -16.01
CA ALA A 29 -8.29 8.97 -15.55
C ALA A 29 -8.04 10.31 -16.27
N ARG A 30 -7.39 11.23 -15.57
CA ARG A 30 -6.99 12.55 -16.07
C ARG A 30 -5.47 12.65 -16.19
N THR A 31 -4.97 13.76 -16.65
CA THR A 31 -3.54 14.02 -16.65
C THR A 31 -2.99 13.92 -15.22
N PRO A 32 -1.92 13.15 -15.01
CA PRO A 32 -1.29 13.00 -13.70
C PRO A 32 -0.93 14.35 -13.08
N VAL A 33 -1.04 14.43 -11.75
CA VAL A 33 -0.68 15.61 -10.96
C VAL A 33 0.39 15.27 -9.93
N ASP A 34 0.96 16.30 -9.29
CA ASP A 34 1.92 16.08 -8.20
C ASP A 34 1.21 15.48 -6.98
N PRO A 35 1.68 14.34 -6.43
CA PRO A 35 1.12 13.74 -5.23
C PRO A 35 1.07 14.69 -4.02
N ALA A 36 1.96 15.67 -3.95
CA ALA A 36 1.95 16.66 -2.87
C ALA A 36 0.70 17.56 -2.90
N THR A 37 0.09 17.74 -4.07
CA THR A 37 -1.11 18.57 -4.24
C THR A 37 -2.41 17.82 -3.93
N VAL A 38 -2.36 16.50 -3.80
CA VAL A 38 -3.54 15.66 -3.50
C VAL A 38 -3.97 15.88 -2.06
N GLN A 39 -5.20 16.33 -1.85
CA GLN A 39 -5.77 16.55 -0.53
C GLN A 39 -6.54 15.35 -0.04
N ILE A 40 -6.57 15.16 1.29
CA ILE A 40 -7.37 14.12 1.94
C ILE A 40 -8.67 14.74 2.45
N TYR A 41 -9.77 14.10 2.11
CA TYR A 41 -11.13 14.49 2.53
C TYR A 41 -11.74 13.36 3.38
N SER A 42 -12.52 13.75 4.38
CA SER A 42 -13.34 12.82 5.18
C SER A 42 -14.73 12.60 4.59
N SER A 43 -15.15 13.50 3.70
CA SER A 43 -16.43 13.44 2.99
C SER A 43 -16.29 14.05 1.60
N PRO A 44 -17.13 13.64 0.64
CA PRO A 44 -17.06 14.18 -0.72
C PRO A 44 -17.35 15.68 -0.74
N PRO A 45 -16.43 16.52 -1.27
CA PRO A 45 -16.73 17.92 -1.53
C PRO A 45 -17.75 18.07 -2.65
N ALA A 46 -18.46 19.21 -2.64
CA ALA A 46 -19.47 19.49 -3.66
C ALA A 46 -18.87 19.48 -5.07
N GLY A 47 -19.53 18.83 -6.02
CA GLY A 47 -19.07 18.74 -7.41
C GLY A 47 -17.88 17.83 -7.64
N ALA A 48 -17.45 17.07 -6.66
CA ALA A 48 -16.38 16.08 -6.82
C ALA A 48 -16.78 14.99 -7.82
N VAL A 49 -15.84 14.64 -8.70
CA VAL A 49 -15.99 13.56 -9.68
C VAL A 49 -15.13 12.38 -9.26
N GLU A 50 -15.74 11.23 -9.07
CA GLU A 50 -15.03 9.99 -8.72
C GLU A 50 -14.25 9.46 -9.92
N ILE A 51 -12.99 9.07 -9.68
CA ILE A 51 -12.10 8.52 -10.70
C ILE A 51 -11.88 7.04 -10.46
N ALA A 52 -11.50 6.65 -9.26
CA ALA A 52 -11.21 5.27 -8.92
C ALA A 52 -11.32 5.00 -7.43
N GLN A 53 -11.70 3.79 -7.08
CA GLN A 53 -11.52 3.27 -5.74
C GLN A 53 -10.11 2.69 -5.63
N LEU A 54 -9.40 3.06 -4.59
CA LEU A 54 -8.02 2.68 -4.34
C LEU A 54 -7.86 2.01 -2.99
N GLU A 55 -7.02 1.02 -2.94
CA GLU A 55 -6.54 0.43 -1.70
C GLU A 55 -5.02 0.29 -1.78
N SER A 56 -4.32 0.77 -0.80
CA SER A 56 -2.86 0.69 -0.70
C SER A 56 -2.43 0.07 0.63
N SER A 57 -1.33 -0.66 0.62
CA SER A 57 -0.74 -1.21 1.84
C SER A 57 0.66 -0.66 2.09
N SER A 58 1.02 -0.51 3.35
CA SER A 58 2.40 -0.28 3.74
C SER A 58 3.25 -1.53 3.51
N ALA A 59 4.57 -1.39 3.57
CA ALA A 59 5.45 -2.54 3.77
C ALA A 59 5.13 -3.23 5.11
N VAL A 60 5.58 -4.48 5.23
CA VAL A 60 5.46 -5.25 6.47
C VAL A 60 6.28 -4.57 7.58
N GLY A 61 5.72 -4.48 8.79
CA GLY A 61 6.39 -3.87 9.94
C GLY A 61 5.56 -4.02 11.22
N PHE A 62 5.86 -3.22 12.23
CA PHE A 62 5.29 -3.37 13.58
C PHE A 62 4.01 -2.57 13.84
N GLY A 63 3.30 -2.13 12.81
CA GLY A 63 2.01 -1.44 12.96
C GLY A 63 2.13 -0.01 13.51
N THR A 64 3.23 0.67 13.24
CA THR A 64 3.52 2.04 13.73
C THR A 64 2.76 3.11 12.95
N GLN A 65 2.73 4.34 13.49
CA GLN A 65 2.19 5.50 12.78
C GLN A 65 2.88 5.72 11.44
N GLY A 66 4.20 5.49 11.36
CA GLY A 66 4.95 5.61 10.10
C GLY A 66 4.45 4.67 9.00
N GLN A 67 3.94 3.48 9.36
CA GLN A 67 3.30 2.59 8.39
C GLN A 67 1.94 3.11 7.90
N THR A 68 1.18 3.72 8.79
CA THR A 68 -0.07 4.40 8.44
C THR A 68 0.20 5.53 7.45
N ASP A 69 1.18 6.37 7.75
CA ASP A 69 1.58 7.49 6.89
C ASP A 69 2.11 7.00 5.53
N ALA A 70 2.87 5.92 5.52
CA ALA A 70 3.35 5.29 4.28
C ALA A 70 2.21 4.75 3.41
N ALA A 71 1.19 4.13 4.01
CA ALA A 71 0.00 3.66 3.29
C ALA A 71 -0.78 4.84 2.69
N ILE A 72 -1.00 5.91 3.44
CA ILE A 72 -1.68 7.12 2.96
C ILE A 72 -0.86 7.81 1.86
N ALA A 73 0.46 7.95 2.05
CA ALA A 73 1.33 8.54 1.04
C ALA A 73 1.30 7.75 -0.29
N ARG A 74 1.23 6.42 -0.20
CA ARG A 74 1.07 5.57 -1.38
C ARG A 74 -0.28 5.78 -2.04
N LEU A 75 -1.36 5.84 -1.26
CA LEU A 75 -2.71 6.11 -1.76
C LEU A 75 -2.75 7.44 -2.54
N LYS A 76 -2.11 8.49 -2.01
CA LYS A 76 -1.98 9.79 -2.69
C LYS A 76 -1.21 9.69 -4.01
N ARG A 77 -0.11 8.94 -4.04
CA ARG A 77 0.68 8.73 -5.29
C ARG A 77 -0.15 8.04 -6.36
N GLU A 78 -0.90 7.01 -6.00
CA GLU A 78 -1.76 6.30 -6.95
C GLU A 78 -2.90 7.19 -7.46
N ALA A 79 -3.52 7.97 -6.57
CA ALA A 79 -4.54 8.95 -6.95
C ALA A 79 -3.98 10.01 -7.89
N ALA A 80 -2.80 10.56 -7.59
CA ALA A 80 -2.12 11.55 -8.41
C ALA A 80 -1.77 11.03 -9.82
N ALA A 81 -1.36 9.77 -9.93
CA ALA A 81 -1.09 9.11 -11.21
C ALA A 81 -2.35 8.98 -12.08
N LEU A 82 -3.53 8.97 -11.47
CA LEU A 82 -4.82 8.98 -12.16
C LEU A 82 -5.37 10.41 -12.42
N GLY A 83 -4.60 11.44 -12.04
CA GLY A 83 -5.00 12.84 -12.19
C GLY A 83 -6.02 13.32 -11.17
N ALA A 84 -6.16 12.62 -10.05
CA ALA A 84 -6.97 13.05 -8.93
C ALA A 84 -6.26 14.13 -8.13
N ASN A 85 -6.97 15.18 -7.74
CA ASN A 85 -6.48 16.21 -6.84
C ASN A 85 -6.99 16.05 -5.40
N GLY A 86 -7.77 14.99 -5.15
CA GLY A 86 -8.28 14.64 -3.84
C GLY A 86 -8.50 13.14 -3.65
N VAL A 87 -8.51 12.72 -2.40
CA VAL A 87 -8.88 11.36 -1.98
C VAL A 87 -9.85 11.46 -0.81
N ILE A 88 -11.01 10.83 -0.94
CA ILE A 88 -11.91 10.61 0.18
C ILE A 88 -11.38 9.38 0.93
N LEU A 89 -10.88 9.57 2.15
CA LEU A 89 -10.34 8.49 2.96
C LEU A 89 -11.50 7.70 3.59
N MET A 90 -11.64 6.45 3.21
CA MET A 90 -12.67 5.56 3.74
C MET A 90 -12.25 4.87 5.03
N GLY A 91 -10.96 4.67 5.20
CA GLY A 91 -10.42 4.06 6.41
C GLY A 91 -8.94 3.72 6.32
N VAL A 92 -8.34 3.61 7.49
CA VAL A 92 -7.00 3.09 7.67
C VAL A 92 -7.05 2.03 8.74
N GLY A 93 -6.57 0.84 8.45
CA GLY A 93 -6.64 -0.28 9.37
C GLY A 93 -5.45 -1.23 9.29
N ALA A 94 -5.40 -2.18 10.20
CA ALA A 94 -4.50 -3.30 10.08
C ALA A 94 -4.98 -4.20 8.94
N GLY A 95 -4.21 -4.28 7.89
CA GLY A 95 -4.42 -5.21 6.79
C GLY A 95 -3.44 -6.36 6.94
N GLY A 96 -3.89 -7.40 7.52
CA GLY A 96 -3.17 -8.65 7.65
C GLY A 96 -4.12 -9.63 8.31
N SER A 97 -4.17 -10.86 7.82
CA SER A 97 -4.67 -11.93 8.64
C SER A 97 -3.87 -11.87 9.94
N PRO A 98 -4.49 -11.96 11.11
CA PRO A 98 -3.72 -12.27 12.31
C PRO A 98 -2.91 -13.50 11.90
N VAL A 99 -1.58 -13.39 11.93
CA VAL A 99 -0.74 -14.56 11.81
C VAL A 99 -1.14 -15.39 13.01
N GLY A 100 -2.10 -16.28 12.80
CA GLY A 100 -2.53 -17.23 13.77
C GLY A 100 -1.28 -18.01 14.13
N MET A 101 -1.08 -18.22 15.39
CA MET A 101 -0.16 -19.21 15.90
C MET A 101 -0.54 -20.54 15.23
N SER A 102 0.06 -20.84 14.09
CA SER A 102 -0.10 -22.13 13.45
C SER A 102 0.80 -23.10 14.21
N VAL A 103 0.22 -23.84 15.12
CA VAL A 103 0.82 -25.05 15.63
C VAL A 103 0.74 -26.05 14.48
N GLY A 104 1.73 -26.02 13.61
CA GLY A 104 1.92 -27.01 12.57
C GLY A 104 2.58 -28.24 13.14
N ALA A 105 1.78 -29.22 13.57
CA ALA A 105 2.26 -30.57 13.76
C ALA A 105 2.40 -31.22 12.38
N GLY A 106 3.50 -30.97 11.69
CA GLY A 106 3.87 -31.67 10.47
C GLY A 106 4.68 -32.89 10.82
N SER A 107 4.11 -34.10 10.74
CA SER A 107 4.84 -35.33 10.79
C SER A 107 5.36 -35.67 9.40
N TYR A 108 6.62 -35.36 9.14
CA TYR A 108 7.35 -35.87 8.00
C TYR A 108 8.33 -36.94 8.49
N GLY A 109 8.00 -38.19 8.23
CA GLY A 109 8.90 -39.31 8.53
C GLY A 109 9.17 -39.49 10.03
N ARG A 110 10.04 -40.44 10.36
CA ARG A 110 10.33 -40.91 11.72
C ARG A 110 10.98 -39.90 12.69
N HIS A 111 10.94 -38.61 12.41
CA HIS A 111 11.45 -37.57 13.31
C HIS A 111 10.40 -36.51 13.52
N SER A 112 9.80 -36.49 14.71
CA SER A 112 8.94 -35.37 15.16
C SER A 112 9.82 -34.23 15.65
N ALA A 113 9.99 -33.19 14.85
CA ALA A 113 10.55 -31.91 15.30
C ALA A 113 9.42 -30.99 15.70
N GLY A 114 9.14 -30.91 16.98
CA GLY A 114 8.27 -29.88 17.55
C GLY A 114 8.99 -28.53 17.56
N GLY A 115 8.77 -27.72 16.55
CA GLY A 115 9.27 -26.35 16.51
C GLY A 115 8.18 -25.40 16.98
N LEU A 116 8.37 -24.72 18.12
CA LEU A 116 7.63 -23.55 18.48
C LEU A 116 8.14 -22.38 17.62
N SER A 117 7.46 -22.09 16.51
CA SER A 117 7.71 -20.85 15.78
C SER A 117 6.92 -19.73 16.46
N VAL A 118 7.59 -18.91 17.23
CA VAL A 118 7.05 -17.64 17.71
C VAL A 118 6.98 -16.71 16.50
N GLY A 119 5.83 -16.67 15.85
CA GLY A 119 5.57 -15.70 14.80
C GLY A 119 5.50 -14.31 15.41
N ILE A 120 6.47 -13.45 15.12
CA ILE A 120 6.37 -12.05 15.43
C ILE A 120 5.18 -11.51 14.61
N PRO A 121 4.16 -10.91 15.24
CA PRO A 121 3.01 -10.39 14.51
C PRO A 121 3.45 -9.19 13.66
N THR A 122 3.80 -9.47 12.42
CA THR A 122 4.06 -8.42 11.44
C THR A 122 2.74 -7.93 10.90
N GLN A 123 2.46 -6.64 11.05
CA GLN A 123 1.23 -6.02 10.56
C GLN A 123 1.54 -5.12 9.37
N GLN A 124 0.70 -5.20 8.37
CA GLN A 124 0.64 -4.19 7.31
C GLN A 124 -0.50 -3.22 7.64
N LYS A 125 -0.27 -1.93 7.42
CA LYS A 125 -1.35 -0.95 7.44
C LYS A 125 -1.91 -0.81 6.03
N ARG A 126 -3.23 -0.78 5.93
CA ARG A 126 -3.95 -0.53 4.68
C ARG A 126 -4.70 0.78 4.79
N ALA A 127 -4.66 1.54 3.70
CA ALA A 127 -5.48 2.71 3.51
C ALA A 127 -6.38 2.49 2.29
N ALA A 128 -7.66 2.74 2.45
CA ALA A 128 -8.65 2.67 1.38
C ALA A 128 -9.31 4.03 1.19
N GLY A 129 -9.57 4.39 -0.05
CA GLY A 129 -10.22 5.65 -0.38
C GLY A 129 -10.67 5.72 -1.83
N VAL A 130 -11.39 6.79 -2.14
CA VAL A 130 -11.83 7.11 -3.50
C VAL A 130 -11.03 8.28 -4.01
N ALA A 131 -10.31 8.08 -5.11
CA ALA A 131 -9.64 9.13 -5.86
C ALA A 131 -10.69 10.00 -6.56
N ILE A 132 -10.65 11.30 -6.33
CA ILE A 132 -11.61 12.26 -6.86
C ILE A 132 -10.92 13.43 -7.54
N TRP A 133 -11.61 14.03 -8.46
CA TRP A 133 -11.27 15.35 -8.96
C TRP A 133 -12.26 16.39 -8.42
N VAL A 134 -11.74 17.40 -7.75
CA VAL A 134 -12.50 18.50 -7.18
C VAL A 134 -12.32 19.72 -8.08
N PRO A 135 -13.38 20.28 -8.65
CA PRO A 135 -13.28 21.49 -9.48
C PRO A 135 -12.77 22.69 -8.67
N PRO A 136 -12.05 23.61 -9.32
CA PRO A 136 -11.60 24.83 -8.66
C PRO A 136 -12.79 25.61 -8.07
N GLY A 137 -12.71 25.98 -6.78
CA GLY A 137 -13.75 26.72 -6.07
C GLY A 137 -14.79 25.89 -5.31
N ALA A 138 -14.76 24.58 -5.40
CA ALA A 138 -15.71 23.70 -4.70
C ALA A 138 -15.39 23.44 -3.22
N GLY A 139 -14.29 23.99 -2.70
CA GLY A 139 -13.81 23.75 -1.33
C GLY A 139 -13.82 24.98 -0.42
N LYS A 140 -14.73 25.94 -0.62
CA LYS A 140 -14.92 27.05 0.30
C LYS A 140 -16.25 26.96 0.99
#